data_f9ac5412f0d8ff96b5c0121948190bae
#
_entry.id   f9ac5412f0d8ff96b5c0121948190bae
#
_cell.length_a   1.000
_cell.length_b   1.000
_cell.length_c   1.000
_cell.angle_alpha   90.00
_cell.angle_beta   90.00
_cell.angle_gamma   90.00
#
_symmetry.space_group_name_H-M   'P 1'
#
loop_
_entity.id
_entity.type
_entity.pdbx_description
1 polymer ?
#
loop_
_entity_poly.entity_id
_entity_poly.type
_entity_poly.pdbx_seq_one_letter_code
_entity_poly.pdbx_strand_id
1 'polypeptide(L)'
;MANPKISVVVPIYKVEECLTWCLDSLLAQDMPDWEGVLVNDGSPDGSRDIAAAYCEKDARFTLVDKENGGLSSARNAGIAASTAPIVAFLDSDDRFTPDACRVIVDAFEREDCDVLTFGANPYPLEAGYPWLNYVLSPRDVSFEGYSSDLLFKEASRPFAWRTACKREFLLGNGIVFDETVKYGEDQVFDFAVYGRSRKTALISNKLYDYRVARKGSLMDTMRYDDEARLLEHVKIYSAVLADWQRDGLDVLHADDLAYFLCDLVLYDALRLLGSDCGKVFAAVATALAGSAVGSDAALAQCASSVAAMVRAALTSKAPNARECKKLMFDYDVLRFGRLGACKRMAANALGKREV
;
A
#
# COMPACT_ATOMS: atom_id res chain seq x y z
N MET A 1 -30.19 11.98 13.32
CA MET A 1 -28.85 12.39 12.87
C MET A 1 -28.86 12.37 11.35
N ALA A 2 -28.18 13.30 10.68
CA ALA A 2 -28.03 13.22 9.22
C ALA A 2 -27.27 11.92 8.88
N ASN A 3 -27.60 11.28 7.75
CA ASN A 3 -26.86 10.12 7.31
C ASN A 3 -25.42 10.55 6.97
N PRO A 4 -24.38 9.92 7.53
CA PRO A 4 -23.01 10.28 7.21
C PRO A 4 -22.72 10.05 5.73
N LYS A 5 -21.94 10.95 5.12
CA LYS A 5 -21.44 10.83 3.73
C LYS A 5 -20.15 10.06 3.65
N ILE A 6 -19.36 10.05 4.72
CA ILE A 6 -18.06 9.37 4.81
C ILE A 6 -17.88 8.72 6.17
N SER A 7 -17.42 7.46 6.17
CA SER A 7 -16.95 6.74 7.35
C SER A 7 -15.42 6.80 7.38
N VAL A 8 -14.87 7.28 8.48
CA VAL A 8 -13.42 7.28 8.72
C VAL A 8 -13.09 6.17 9.70
N VAL A 9 -12.42 5.13 9.21
CA VAL A 9 -11.97 3.98 10.01
C VAL A 9 -10.65 4.32 10.69
N VAL A 10 -10.62 4.23 12.02
CA VAL A 10 -9.44 4.51 12.85
C VAL A 10 -9.04 3.24 13.61
N PRO A 11 -8.01 2.48 13.14
CA PRO A 11 -7.49 1.33 13.86
C PRO A 11 -6.67 1.79 15.07
N ILE A 12 -6.92 1.20 16.24
CA ILE A 12 -6.34 1.65 17.51
C ILE A 12 -5.62 0.48 18.20
N TYR A 13 -4.29 0.60 18.38
CA TYR A 13 -3.49 -0.33 19.15
C TYR A 13 -2.22 0.33 19.68
N LYS A 14 -2.08 0.47 21.01
CA LYS A 14 -0.92 1.07 21.69
C LYS A 14 -0.57 2.48 21.20
N VAL A 15 -1.54 3.40 21.28
CA VAL A 15 -1.43 4.76 20.75
C VAL A 15 -1.93 5.83 21.73
N GLU A 16 -1.97 5.54 23.03
CA GLU A 16 -2.48 6.46 24.06
C GLU A 16 -1.83 7.85 24.01
N GLU A 17 -0.53 7.92 23.62
CA GLU A 17 0.20 9.19 23.57
C GLU A 17 -0.21 10.10 22.40
N CYS A 18 -0.81 9.54 21.33
CA CYS A 18 -1.10 10.30 20.10
C CYS A 18 -2.57 10.23 19.65
N LEU A 19 -3.38 9.32 20.19
CA LEU A 19 -4.75 9.11 19.77
C LEU A 19 -5.62 10.37 19.88
N THR A 20 -5.45 11.17 20.92
CA THR A 20 -6.17 12.44 21.11
C THR A 20 -5.93 13.39 19.93
N TRP A 21 -4.68 13.51 19.47
CA TRP A 21 -4.30 14.36 18.34
C TRP A 21 -4.95 13.90 17.02
N CYS A 22 -5.09 12.59 16.83
CA CYS A 22 -5.79 11.99 15.72
C CYS A 22 -7.30 12.31 15.77
N LEU A 23 -7.98 12.00 16.90
CA LEU A 23 -9.42 12.15 17.03
C LEU A 23 -9.87 13.61 17.04
N ASP A 24 -9.07 14.53 17.59
CA ASP A 24 -9.33 15.97 17.52
C ASP A 24 -9.35 16.47 16.08
N SER A 25 -8.58 15.85 15.16
CA SER A 25 -8.61 16.21 13.75
C SER A 25 -9.93 15.87 13.06
N LEU A 26 -10.62 14.82 13.52
CA LEU A 26 -11.97 14.48 13.07
C LEU A 26 -13.02 15.45 13.64
N LEU A 27 -12.89 15.83 14.90
CA LEU A 27 -13.78 16.86 15.48
C LEU A 27 -13.62 18.22 14.80
N ALA A 28 -12.44 18.51 14.25
CA ALA A 28 -12.11 19.76 13.57
C ALA A 28 -12.56 19.79 12.09
N GLN A 29 -13.18 18.73 11.57
CA GLN A 29 -13.64 18.71 10.17
C GLN A 29 -14.71 19.80 9.93
N ASP A 30 -14.56 20.53 8.80
CA ASP A 30 -15.46 21.62 8.40
C ASP A 30 -16.83 21.14 7.85
N MET A 31 -16.95 19.85 7.56
CA MET A 31 -18.18 19.17 7.15
C MET A 31 -18.73 18.33 8.31
N PRO A 32 -20.05 18.45 8.68
CA PRO A 32 -20.60 17.70 9.80
C PRO A 32 -20.98 16.24 9.48
N ASP A 33 -21.15 15.88 8.20
CA ASP A 33 -21.72 14.61 7.75
C ASP A 33 -20.68 13.49 7.63
N TRP A 34 -19.90 13.28 8.70
CA TRP A 34 -18.96 12.16 8.83
C TRP A 34 -19.29 11.28 10.03
N GLU A 35 -18.84 10.04 10.00
CA GLU A 35 -18.74 9.18 11.17
C GLU A 35 -17.30 8.68 11.37
N GLY A 36 -16.88 8.52 12.62
CA GLY A 36 -15.61 7.93 13.01
C GLY A 36 -15.83 6.53 13.59
N VAL A 37 -15.33 5.51 12.90
CA VAL A 37 -15.38 4.12 13.36
C VAL A 37 -14.06 3.79 14.05
N LEU A 38 -14.04 3.88 15.38
CA LEU A 38 -12.89 3.65 16.23
C LEU A 38 -12.77 2.15 16.53
N VAL A 39 -11.75 1.47 16.00
CA VAL A 39 -11.58 0.03 16.19
C VAL A 39 -10.45 -0.23 17.18
N ASN A 40 -10.81 -0.54 18.43
CA ASN A 40 -9.86 -0.98 19.43
C ASN A 40 -9.48 -2.45 19.18
N ASP A 41 -8.26 -2.66 18.70
CA ASP A 41 -7.70 -4.00 18.41
C ASP A 41 -7.04 -4.62 19.65
N GLY A 42 -7.77 -4.63 20.78
CA GLY A 42 -7.29 -5.21 22.03
C GLY A 42 -6.09 -4.46 22.62
N SER A 43 -6.11 -3.14 22.60
CA SER A 43 -5.04 -2.30 23.18
C SER A 43 -4.84 -2.58 24.67
N PRO A 44 -3.60 -2.83 25.11
CA PRO A 44 -3.31 -3.07 26.53
C PRO A 44 -3.05 -1.79 27.34
N ASP A 45 -3.00 -0.62 26.69
CA ASP A 45 -2.77 0.72 27.27
C ASP A 45 -4.09 1.51 27.40
N GLY A 46 -4.01 2.79 27.72
CA GLY A 46 -5.17 3.69 27.89
C GLY A 46 -5.90 4.07 26.58
N SER A 47 -5.49 3.56 25.42
CA SER A 47 -6.10 3.94 24.12
C SER A 47 -7.58 3.67 24.05
N ARG A 48 -8.06 2.53 24.60
CA ARG A 48 -9.48 2.19 24.62
C ARG A 48 -10.32 3.22 25.40
N ASP A 49 -9.83 3.63 26.56
CA ASP A 49 -10.56 4.57 27.43
C ASP A 49 -10.62 5.97 26.79
N ILE A 50 -9.56 6.38 26.11
CA ILE A 50 -9.55 7.60 25.30
C ILE A 50 -10.62 7.51 24.20
N ALA A 51 -10.66 6.43 23.43
CA ALA A 51 -11.65 6.24 22.37
C ALA A 51 -13.09 6.25 22.91
N ALA A 52 -13.35 5.59 24.04
CA ALA A 52 -14.65 5.59 24.71
C ALA A 52 -15.08 7.00 25.13
N ALA A 53 -14.16 7.81 25.68
CA ALA A 53 -14.45 9.20 26.06
C ALA A 53 -14.83 10.07 24.86
N TYR A 54 -14.23 9.83 23.65
CA TYR A 54 -14.64 10.52 22.43
C TYR A 54 -16.04 10.10 21.96
N CYS A 55 -16.42 8.83 22.11
CA CYS A 55 -17.78 8.37 21.80
C CYS A 55 -18.83 8.99 22.75
N GLU A 56 -18.49 9.23 24.02
CA GLU A 56 -19.36 9.95 24.95
C GLU A 56 -19.48 11.45 24.62
N LYS A 57 -18.41 12.03 24.10
CA LYS A 57 -18.33 13.46 23.75
C LYS A 57 -19.09 13.81 22.47
N ASP A 58 -19.05 12.92 21.46
CA ASP A 58 -19.66 13.18 20.15
C ASP A 58 -20.24 11.89 19.55
N ALA A 59 -21.55 11.91 19.31
CA ALA A 59 -22.31 10.75 18.82
C ALA A 59 -21.95 10.31 17.37
N ARG A 60 -21.08 11.04 16.68
CA ARG A 60 -20.54 10.63 15.38
C ARG A 60 -19.45 9.57 15.51
N PHE A 61 -18.88 9.38 16.69
CA PHE A 61 -17.93 8.30 16.94
C PHE A 61 -18.64 7.03 17.41
N THR A 62 -18.18 5.89 16.91
CA THR A 62 -18.59 4.57 17.33
C THR A 62 -17.35 3.75 17.68
N LEU A 63 -17.34 3.09 18.84
CA LEU A 63 -16.26 2.22 19.27
C LEU A 63 -16.60 0.77 18.95
N VAL A 64 -15.67 0.09 18.29
CA VAL A 64 -15.70 -1.36 18.03
C VAL A 64 -14.56 -2.00 18.83
N ASP A 65 -14.88 -2.76 19.85
CA ASP A 65 -13.90 -3.54 20.61
C ASP A 65 -13.73 -4.93 20.00
N LYS A 66 -12.48 -5.39 19.80
CA LYS A 66 -12.18 -6.73 19.34
C LYS A 66 -10.88 -7.28 19.97
N GLU A 67 -10.70 -8.59 19.94
CA GLU A 67 -9.41 -9.20 20.26
C GLU A 67 -8.36 -8.79 19.24
N ASN A 68 -7.10 -8.67 19.70
CA ASN A 68 -6.00 -8.26 18.82
C ASN A 68 -5.82 -9.23 17.65
N GLY A 69 -5.99 -8.71 16.44
CA GLY A 69 -5.82 -9.42 15.18
C GLY A 69 -4.87 -8.69 14.20
N GLY A 70 -4.35 -7.53 14.61
CA GLY A 70 -3.45 -6.72 13.79
C GLY A 70 -4.19 -5.69 12.92
N LEU A 71 -3.40 -4.86 12.24
CA LEU A 71 -3.88 -3.68 11.50
C LEU A 71 -4.91 -4.03 10.42
N SER A 72 -4.65 -5.05 9.61
CA SER A 72 -5.59 -5.54 8.58
C SER A 72 -6.94 -5.92 9.18
N SER A 73 -6.91 -6.70 10.27
CA SER A 73 -8.12 -7.16 10.96
C SER A 73 -8.91 -5.99 11.57
N ALA A 74 -8.23 -4.99 12.11
CA ALA A 74 -8.86 -3.77 12.62
C ALA A 74 -9.50 -2.95 11.49
N ARG A 75 -8.81 -2.74 10.37
CA ARG A 75 -9.37 -2.05 9.20
C ARG A 75 -10.58 -2.79 8.63
N ASN A 76 -10.53 -4.12 8.54
CA ASN A 76 -11.66 -4.94 8.08
C ASN A 76 -12.89 -4.82 9.00
N ALA A 77 -12.69 -4.87 10.32
CA ALA A 77 -13.77 -4.64 11.29
C ALA A 77 -14.38 -3.23 11.14
N GLY A 78 -13.54 -2.23 10.86
CA GLY A 78 -13.97 -0.86 10.59
C GLY A 78 -14.80 -0.74 9.30
N ILE A 79 -14.37 -1.37 8.20
CA ILE A 79 -15.15 -1.43 6.94
C ILE A 79 -16.53 -2.06 7.19
N ALA A 80 -16.57 -3.17 7.93
CA ALA A 80 -17.82 -3.87 8.25
C ALA A 80 -18.76 -3.02 9.09
N ALA A 81 -18.26 -2.25 10.05
CA ALA A 81 -19.02 -1.38 10.92
C ALA A 81 -19.41 -0.03 10.29
N SER A 82 -18.77 0.36 9.19
CA SER A 82 -19.04 1.61 8.46
C SER A 82 -20.44 1.63 7.88
N THR A 83 -21.12 2.81 7.94
CA THR A 83 -22.49 2.98 7.43
C THR A 83 -22.58 3.94 6.25
N ALA A 84 -21.62 4.85 6.09
CA ALA A 84 -21.59 5.82 5.02
C ALA A 84 -21.25 5.20 3.65
N PRO A 85 -21.65 5.87 2.54
CA PRO A 85 -21.33 5.39 1.19
C PRO A 85 -19.85 5.42 0.82
N ILE A 86 -19.04 6.25 1.51
CA ILE A 86 -17.58 6.36 1.31
C ILE A 86 -16.88 5.88 2.56
N VAL A 87 -15.82 5.08 2.42
CA VAL A 87 -14.93 4.65 3.49
C VAL A 87 -13.55 5.21 3.25
N ALA A 88 -12.99 5.85 4.26
CA ALA A 88 -11.59 6.32 4.30
C ALA A 88 -10.90 5.78 5.56
N PHE A 89 -9.57 5.79 5.57
CA PHE A 89 -8.77 5.28 6.66
C PHE A 89 -7.92 6.40 7.27
N LEU A 90 -7.81 6.39 8.60
CA LEU A 90 -6.94 7.33 9.33
C LEU A 90 -6.18 6.54 10.39
N ASP A 91 -4.88 6.41 10.22
CA ASP A 91 -4.03 5.75 11.21
C ASP A 91 -3.97 6.59 12.49
N SER A 92 -4.08 5.93 13.63
CA SER A 92 -4.32 6.57 14.93
C SER A 92 -3.15 7.41 15.48
N ASP A 93 -2.01 7.43 14.80
CA ASP A 93 -0.87 8.30 15.07
C ASP A 93 -0.74 9.48 14.07
N ASP A 94 -1.68 9.61 13.14
CA ASP A 94 -1.75 10.62 12.10
C ASP A 94 -2.97 11.54 12.28
N ARG A 95 -3.19 12.48 11.34
CA ARG A 95 -4.39 13.32 11.34
C ARG A 95 -4.85 13.72 9.94
N PHE A 96 -6.13 14.00 9.81
CA PHE A 96 -6.68 14.68 8.64
C PHE A 96 -6.51 16.20 8.73
N THR A 97 -6.41 16.88 7.56
CA THR A 97 -6.57 18.33 7.49
C THR A 97 -8.04 18.71 7.76
N PRO A 98 -8.35 19.93 8.20
CA PRO A 98 -9.72 20.33 8.57
C PRO A 98 -10.77 20.19 7.45
N ASP A 99 -10.35 20.20 6.21
CA ASP A 99 -11.20 20.12 5.01
C ASP A 99 -11.23 18.72 4.37
N ALA A 100 -10.55 17.73 4.95
CA ALA A 100 -10.34 16.43 4.32
C ALA A 100 -11.65 15.70 3.97
N CYS A 101 -12.56 15.57 4.92
CA CYS A 101 -13.83 14.87 4.69
C CYS A 101 -14.65 15.53 3.58
N ARG A 102 -14.74 16.86 3.57
CA ARG A 102 -15.46 17.60 2.54
C ARG A 102 -14.83 17.42 1.18
N VAL A 103 -13.51 17.61 1.05
CA VAL A 103 -12.79 17.49 -0.23
C VAL A 103 -12.91 16.07 -0.79
N ILE A 104 -12.82 15.03 0.07
CA ILE A 104 -13.01 13.65 -0.35
C ILE A 104 -14.43 13.44 -0.91
N VAL A 105 -15.46 13.88 -0.17
CA VAL A 105 -16.86 13.73 -0.60
C VAL A 105 -17.13 14.49 -1.91
N ASP A 106 -16.70 15.75 -2.00
CA ASP A 106 -16.83 16.57 -3.21
C ASP A 106 -16.14 15.93 -4.42
N ALA A 107 -14.98 15.29 -4.21
CA ALA A 107 -14.28 14.57 -5.26
C ALA A 107 -15.06 13.34 -5.74
N PHE A 108 -15.63 12.54 -4.85
CA PHE A 108 -16.48 11.41 -5.23
C PHE A 108 -17.74 11.87 -6.00
N GLU A 109 -18.39 12.95 -5.57
CA GLU A 109 -19.55 13.52 -6.26
C GLU A 109 -19.19 14.05 -7.65
N ARG A 110 -18.01 14.67 -7.81
CA ARG A 110 -17.55 15.23 -9.09
C ARG A 110 -17.07 14.16 -10.06
N GLU A 111 -16.29 13.19 -9.59
CA GLU A 111 -15.62 12.20 -10.43
C GLU A 111 -16.46 10.95 -10.67
N ASP A 112 -17.46 10.67 -9.84
CA ASP A 112 -18.20 9.38 -9.80
C ASP A 112 -17.25 8.17 -9.84
N CYS A 113 -16.17 8.24 -9.08
CA CYS A 113 -15.15 7.17 -9.02
C CYS A 113 -15.49 6.13 -7.95
N ASP A 114 -14.94 4.93 -8.10
CA ASP A 114 -15.03 3.87 -7.08
C ASP A 114 -13.92 4.00 -6.04
N VAL A 115 -12.77 4.55 -6.47
CA VAL A 115 -11.56 4.74 -5.66
C VAL A 115 -11.01 6.15 -5.86
N LEU A 116 -10.68 6.81 -4.76
CA LEU A 116 -10.04 8.13 -4.72
C LEU A 116 -8.74 8.03 -3.94
N THR A 117 -7.64 8.52 -4.52
CA THR A 117 -6.34 8.66 -3.83
C THR A 117 -5.96 10.13 -3.72
N PHE A 118 -5.56 10.57 -2.54
CA PHE A 118 -5.22 11.96 -2.26
C PHE A 118 -3.78 12.11 -1.75
N GLY A 119 -3.29 13.35 -1.70
CA GLY A 119 -1.97 13.68 -1.23
C GLY A 119 -1.88 13.77 0.29
N ALA A 120 -0.64 13.75 0.79
CA ALA A 120 -0.35 13.94 2.21
C ALA A 120 0.89 14.84 2.43
N ASN A 121 1.03 15.36 3.64
CA ASN A 121 2.23 16.03 4.10
C ASN A 121 2.99 15.11 5.05
N PRO A 122 4.33 15.04 4.99
CA PRO A 122 5.10 14.47 6.08
C PRO A 122 4.98 15.37 7.33
N TYR A 123 4.89 14.77 8.51
CA TYR A 123 4.84 15.52 9.78
C TYR A 123 5.95 15.02 10.72
N PRO A 124 6.85 15.91 11.20
CA PRO A 124 6.99 17.30 10.77
C PRO A 124 7.43 17.42 9.30
N LEU A 125 7.22 18.58 8.66
CA LEU A 125 7.52 18.76 7.22
C LEU A 125 8.98 18.47 6.86
N GLU A 126 9.90 18.76 7.79
CA GLU A 126 11.34 18.56 7.64
C GLU A 126 11.73 17.08 7.61
N ALA A 127 10.85 16.18 8.04
CA ALA A 127 11.08 14.74 7.99
C ALA A 127 10.87 14.17 6.58
N GLY A 128 10.36 14.97 5.65
CA GLY A 128 10.20 14.58 4.25
C GLY A 128 11.55 14.34 3.55
N TYR A 129 11.60 13.32 2.72
CA TYR A 129 12.74 13.01 1.84
C TYR A 129 12.24 12.75 0.40
N PRO A 130 13.11 12.78 -0.62
CA PRO A 130 12.67 12.84 -2.03
C PRO A 130 11.64 11.80 -2.43
N TRP A 131 11.83 10.53 -2.06
CA TRP A 131 10.88 9.45 -2.39
C TRP A 131 9.54 9.65 -1.66
N LEU A 132 9.57 9.94 -0.34
CA LEU A 132 8.35 10.15 0.43
C LEU A 132 7.54 11.33 -0.12
N ASN A 133 8.22 12.47 -0.38
CA ASN A 133 7.58 13.65 -0.95
C ASN A 133 6.97 13.38 -2.34
N TYR A 134 7.62 12.54 -3.15
CA TYR A 134 7.08 12.12 -4.44
C TYR A 134 5.80 11.28 -4.27
N VAL A 135 5.85 10.21 -3.49
CA VAL A 135 4.68 9.32 -3.33
C VAL A 135 3.51 9.99 -2.61
N LEU A 136 3.77 10.98 -1.74
CA LEU A 136 2.73 11.77 -1.08
C LEU A 136 2.16 12.90 -1.95
N SER A 137 2.57 13.02 -3.22
CA SER A 137 2.17 14.14 -4.10
C SER A 137 1.60 13.61 -5.42
N PRO A 138 0.42 12.98 -5.40
CA PRO A 138 -0.26 12.60 -6.63
C PRO A 138 -0.61 13.88 -7.43
N ARG A 139 -0.80 13.71 -8.73
CA ARG A 139 -1.36 14.76 -9.60
C ARG A 139 -2.86 14.52 -9.79
N ASP A 140 -3.57 15.55 -10.23
CA ASP A 140 -4.99 15.42 -10.60
C ASP A 140 -5.09 14.62 -11.91
N VAL A 141 -5.65 13.41 -11.84
CA VAL A 141 -5.86 12.53 -12.98
C VAL A 141 -6.91 11.47 -12.66
N SER A 142 -7.65 11.03 -13.65
CA SER A 142 -8.63 9.94 -13.54
C SER A 142 -8.34 8.85 -14.56
N PHE A 143 -8.61 7.62 -14.19
CA PHE A 143 -8.48 6.42 -15.03
C PHE A 143 -9.81 5.68 -15.09
N GLU A 144 -10.29 5.41 -16.29
CA GLU A 144 -11.44 4.53 -16.52
C GLU A 144 -10.95 3.08 -16.61
N GLY A 145 -11.37 2.26 -15.65
CA GLY A 145 -10.90 0.89 -15.52
C GLY A 145 -9.47 0.77 -15.02
N TYR A 146 -8.94 -0.45 -15.07
CA TYR A 146 -7.57 -0.72 -14.70
C TYR A 146 -6.56 -0.11 -15.68
N SER A 147 -5.50 0.44 -15.13
CA SER A 147 -4.32 0.89 -15.88
C SER A 147 -3.05 0.58 -15.09
N SER A 148 -2.05 -0.01 -15.75
CA SER A 148 -0.74 -0.24 -15.14
C SER A 148 -0.05 1.06 -14.74
N ASP A 149 -0.33 2.16 -15.44
CA ASP A 149 0.20 3.49 -15.08
C ASP A 149 -0.23 3.90 -13.68
N LEU A 150 -1.45 3.54 -13.26
CA LEU A 150 -1.95 3.78 -11.92
C LEU A 150 -1.05 3.15 -10.85
N LEU A 151 -0.63 1.91 -11.06
CA LEU A 151 0.23 1.18 -10.12
C LEU A 151 1.71 1.56 -10.19
N PHE A 152 2.24 1.92 -11.38
CA PHE A 152 3.69 1.96 -11.60
C PHE A 152 4.24 3.32 -12.02
N LYS A 153 3.39 4.26 -12.44
CA LYS A 153 3.84 5.59 -12.90
C LYS A 153 3.28 6.73 -12.06
N GLU A 154 2.07 6.56 -11.53
CA GLU A 154 1.45 7.57 -10.68
C GLU A 154 1.85 7.39 -9.21
N ALA A 155 1.74 8.45 -8.44
CA ALA A 155 1.97 8.40 -7.00
C ALA A 155 0.72 7.86 -6.26
N SER A 156 0.21 6.68 -6.64
CA SER A 156 -1.01 6.08 -6.09
C SER A 156 -0.75 5.22 -4.85
N ARG A 157 0.42 4.60 -4.78
CA ARG A 157 0.80 3.66 -3.70
C ARG A 157 2.15 4.07 -3.04
N PRO A 158 2.56 3.48 -1.92
CA PRO A 158 1.93 2.33 -1.26
C PRO A 158 0.82 2.75 -0.30
N PHE A 159 0.56 3.44 0.42
CA PHE A 159 -0.19 3.85 1.59
C PHE A 159 -1.73 3.82 1.42
N ALA A 160 -2.39 2.76 1.91
CA ALA A 160 -3.84 2.63 1.87
C ALA A 160 -4.60 3.73 2.65
N TRP A 161 -3.99 4.34 3.68
CA TRP A 161 -4.60 5.40 4.47
C TRP A 161 -4.88 6.71 3.68
N ARG A 162 -4.32 6.88 2.50
CA ARG A 162 -4.65 8.00 1.59
C ARG A 162 -5.56 7.58 0.44
N THR A 163 -6.19 6.41 0.57
CA THR A 163 -7.16 5.88 -0.38
C THR A 163 -8.53 5.83 0.27
N ALA A 164 -9.52 6.44 -0.36
CA ALA A 164 -10.93 6.30 0.00
C ALA A 164 -11.65 5.51 -1.09
N CYS A 165 -12.66 4.73 -0.70
CA CYS A 165 -13.40 3.86 -1.62
C CYS A 165 -14.91 4.01 -1.41
N LYS A 166 -15.71 3.80 -2.47
CA LYS A 166 -17.14 3.53 -2.29
C LYS A 166 -17.30 2.25 -1.46
N ARG A 167 -18.10 2.31 -0.40
CA ARG A 167 -18.34 1.16 0.48
C ARG A 167 -18.95 -0.02 -0.29
N GLU A 168 -19.91 0.25 -1.16
CA GLU A 168 -20.53 -0.77 -2.01
C GLU A 168 -19.54 -1.45 -2.96
N PHE A 169 -18.53 -0.72 -3.45
CA PHE A 169 -17.46 -1.26 -4.29
C PHE A 169 -16.60 -2.26 -3.50
N LEU A 170 -16.20 -1.92 -2.27
CA LEU A 170 -15.43 -2.83 -1.41
C LEU A 170 -16.23 -4.11 -1.11
N LEU A 171 -17.47 -3.97 -0.67
CA LEU A 171 -18.30 -5.09 -0.28
C LEU A 171 -18.71 -5.95 -1.49
N GLY A 172 -19.08 -5.32 -2.59
CA GLY A 172 -19.53 -6.02 -3.82
C GLY A 172 -18.44 -6.85 -4.48
N ASN A 173 -17.17 -6.45 -4.33
CA ASN A 173 -16.02 -7.19 -4.84
C ASN A 173 -15.33 -8.06 -3.79
N GLY A 174 -15.84 -8.09 -2.55
CA GLY A 174 -15.22 -8.83 -1.44
C GLY A 174 -13.80 -8.37 -1.14
N ILE A 175 -13.53 -7.05 -1.31
CA ILE A 175 -12.20 -6.48 -1.06
C ILE A 175 -12.04 -6.25 0.45
N VAL A 176 -10.99 -6.87 1.01
CA VAL A 176 -10.58 -6.75 2.41
C VAL A 176 -9.07 -6.61 2.48
N PHE A 177 -8.56 -6.11 3.60
CA PHE A 177 -7.14 -6.19 3.91
C PHE A 177 -6.76 -7.65 4.22
N ASP A 178 -5.64 -8.11 3.67
CA ASP A 178 -5.15 -9.47 3.93
C ASP A 178 -4.57 -9.58 5.34
N GLU A 179 -5.20 -10.40 6.20
CA GLU A 179 -4.80 -10.57 7.60
C GLU A 179 -3.59 -11.51 7.76
N THR A 180 -3.18 -12.19 6.68
CA THR A 180 -1.98 -13.06 6.69
C THR A 180 -0.70 -12.27 6.43
N VAL A 181 -0.82 -11.07 5.84
CA VAL A 181 0.29 -10.16 5.56
C VAL A 181 0.42 -9.16 6.70
N LYS A 182 1.52 -9.24 7.45
CA LYS A 182 1.76 -8.36 8.61
C LYS A 182 2.34 -7.00 8.23
N TYR A 183 3.02 -6.92 7.10
CA TYR A 183 3.68 -5.71 6.60
C TYR A 183 3.45 -5.62 5.10
N GLY A 184 3.14 -4.40 4.61
CA GLY A 184 2.84 -4.17 3.21
C GLY A 184 1.46 -4.66 2.80
N GLU A 185 0.55 -4.84 3.74
CA GLU A 185 -0.88 -5.08 3.51
C GLU A 185 -1.49 -3.99 2.64
N ASP A 186 -0.96 -2.78 2.72
CA ASP A 186 -1.30 -1.65 1.86
C ASP A 186 -1.11 -1.97 0.38
N GLN A 187 0.00 -2.64 0.02
CA GLN A 187 0.26 -3.05 -1.37
C GLN A 187 -0.80 -4.02 -1.86
N VAL A 188 -1.18 -5.00 -1.02
CA VAL A 188 -2.22 -5.98 -1.39
C VAL A 188 -3.55 -5.27 -1.59
N PHE A 189 -3.92 -4.35 -0.70
CA PHE A 189 -5.14 -3.56 -0.81
C PHE A 189 -5.14 -2.66 -2.04
N ASP A 190 -4.04 -1.95 -2.32
CA ASP A 190 -3.90 -1.10 -3.49
C ASP A 190 -4.10 -1.89 -4.81
N PHE A 191 -3.47 -3.08 -4.92
CA PHE A 191 -3.67 -3.94 -6.08
C PHE A 191 -5.11 -4.45 -6.18
N ALA A 192 -5.75 -4.77 -5.05
CA ALA A 192 -7.12 -5.24 -5.02
C ALA A 192 -8.12 -4.16 -5.50
N VAL A 193 -7.98 -2.92 -5.02
CA VAL A 193 -8.90 -1.82 -5.36
C VAL A 193 -8.66 -1.30 -6.77
N TYR A 194 -7.40 -1.07 -7.16
CA TYR A 194 -7.11 -0.54 -8.50
C TYR A 194 -7.35 -1.56 -9.60
N GLY A 195 -7.13 -2.85 -9.32
CA GLY A 195 -7.38 -3.93 -10.29
C GLY A 195 -8.85 -4.10 -10.65
N ARG A 196 -9.78 -3.69 -9.77
CA ARG A 196 -11.23 -3.90 -9.92
C ARG A 196 -12.03 -2.62 -10.12
N SER A 197 -11.40 -1.47 -9.92
CA SER A 197 -12.09 -0.18 -10.00
C SER A 197 -12.57 0.10 -11.41
N ARG A 198 -13.86 0.49 -11.55
CA ARG A 198 -14.43 0.99 -12.79
C ARG A 198 -13.85 2.37 -13.13
N LYS A 199 -13.61 3.19 -12.11
CA LYS A 199 -12.97 4.49 -12.24
C LYS A 199 -12.18 4.81 -10.97
N THR A 200 -10.92 5.18 -11.15
CA THR A 200 -10.05 5.67 -10.07
C THR A 200 -9.66 7.12 -10.34
N ALA A 201 -9.79 7.98 -9.34
CA ALA A 201 -9.33 9.35 -9.40
C ALA A 201 -8.17 9.58 -8.42
N LEU A 202 -7.18 10.35 -8.84
CA LEU A 202 -6.15 10.90 -7.98
C LEU A 202 -6.35 12.42 -7.90
N ILE A 203 -6.18 12.99 -6.68
CA ILE A 203 -6.25 14.44 -6.47
C ILE A 203 -4.98 14.92 -5.76
N SER A 204 -4.50 16.09 -6.18
CA SER A 204 -3.27 16.69 -5.64
C SER A 204 -3.44 17.31 -4.25
N ASN A 205 -4.68 17.39 -3.74
CA ASN A 205 -4.97 17.92 -2.41
C ASN A 205 -4.23 17.14 -1.32
N LYS A 206 -3.56 17.86 -0.42
CA LYS A 206 -2.87 17.31 0.74
C LYS A 206 -3.85 17.25 1.91
N LEU A 207 -4.50 16.10 2.12
CA LEU A 207 -5.60 15.95 3.07
C LEU A 207 -5.20 15.23 4.38
N TYR A 208 -3.95 14.82 4.47
CA TYR A 208 -3.44 13.97 5.52
C TYR A 208 -2.06 14.45 6.00
N ASP A 209 -1.83 14.50 7.29
CA ASP A 209 -0.51 14.75 7.87
C ASP A 209 0.03 13.43 8.44
N TYR A 210 0.98 12.85 7.73
CA TYR A 210 1.62 11.58 8.02
C TYR A 210 2.77 11.76 9.01
N ARG A 211 2.70 11.18 10.19
CA ARG A 211 3.76 11.23 11.21
C ARG A 211 4.92 10.31 10.85
N VAL A 212 6.01 10.91 10.40
CA VAL A 212 7.23 10.18 10.05
C VAL A 212 7.99 9.80 11.32
N ALA A 213 8.48 8.55 11.37
CA ALA A 213 9.41 8.06 12.39
C ALA A 213 8.90 8.11 13.85
N ARG A 214 7.68 7.63 14.11
CA ARG A 214 7.24 7.40 15.48
C ARG A 214 7.99 6.22 16.11
N LYS A 215 8.63 6.44 17.27
CA LYS A 215 9.25 5.37 18.05
C LYS A 215 8.19 4.34 18.47
N GLY A 216 8.48 3.06 18.24
CA GLY A 216 7.55 1.96 18.52
C GLY A 216 6.45 1.77 17.46
N SER A 217 6.54 2.45 16.30
CA SER A 217 5.70 2.14 15.14
C SER A 217 6.06 0.76 14.57
N LEU A 218 5.17 0.18 13.76
CA LEU A 218 5.44 -1.06 13.02
C LEU A 218 6.74 -0.95 12.23
N MET A 219 6.98 0.17 11.55
CA MET A 219 8.19 0.42 10.76
C MET A 219 9.46 0.53 11.63
N ASP A 220 9.37 1.09 12.84
CA ASP A 220 10.52 1.18 13.78
C ASP A 220 10.95 -0.18 14.32
N THR A 221 10.02 -1.13 14.43
CA THR A 221 10.27 -2.49 14.91
C THR A 221 10.83 -3.43 13.85
N MET A 222 10.74 -3.07 12.57
CA MET A 222 11.22 -3.88 11.44
C MET A 222 12.73 -3.79 11.27
N ARG A 223 13.45 -4.66 11.99
CA ARG A 223 14.90 -4.87 11.80
C ARG A 223 15.13 -6.25 11.19
N TYR A 224 14.80 -6.37 9.91
CA TYR A 224 15.15 -7.57 9.15
C TYR A 224 16.54 -7.42 8.54
N ASP A 225 17.28 -8.53 8.44
CA ASP A 225 18.33 -8.62 7.45
C ASP A 225 17.70 -8.61 6.03
N ASP A 226 18.51 -8.37 5.03
CA ASP A 226 18.01 -8.22 3.65
C ASP A 226 17.31 -9.49 3.13
N GLU A 227 17.73 -10.69 3.53
CA GLU A 227 17.08 -11.96 3.16
C GLU A 227 15.68 -12.05 3.76
N ALA A 228 15.57 -11.87 5.08
CA ALA A 228 14.28 -11.96 5.77
C ALA A 228 13.28 -10.92 5.24
N ARG A 229 13.74 -9.68 4.96
CA ARG A 229 12.92 -8.64 4.35
C ARG A 229 12.39 -9.07 2.98
N LEU A 230 13.23 -9.63 2.13
CA LEU A 230 12.82 -10.08 0.80
C LEU A 230 11.86 -11.28 0.85
N LEU A 231 12.01 -12.17 1.81
CA LEU A 231 11.05 -13.25 2.03
C LEU A 231 9.67 -12.72 2.46
N GLU A 232 9.61 -11.65 3.27
CA GLU A 232 8.34 -10.95 3.53
C GLU A 232 7.78 -10.29 2.25
N HIS A 233 8.61 -9.68 1.41
CA HIS A 233 8.18 -9.17 0.11
C HIS A 233 7.62 -10.27 -0.81
N VAL A 234 8.16 -11.50 -0.77
CA VAL A 234 7.59 -12.64 -1.51
C VAL A 234 6.18 -12.98 -0.98
N LYS A 235 5.93 -12.85 0.34
CA LYS A 235 4.58 -13.05 0.89
C LYS A 235 3.60 -11.99 0.41
N ILE A 236 4.01 -10.71 0.39
CA ILE A 236 3.20 -9.61 -0.18
C ILE A 236 2.84 -9.94 -1.64
N TYR A 237 3.84 -10.28 -2.44
CA TYR A 237 3.63 -10.64 -3.84
C TYR A 237 2.67 -11.83 -4.00
N SER A 238 2.83 -12.87 -3.15
CA SER A 238 1.97 -14.05 -3.18
C SER A 238 0.52 -13.73 -2.83
N ALA A 239 0.31 -12.83 -1.88
CA ALA A 239 -1.03 -12.36 -1.50
C ALA A 239 -1.69 -11.56 -2.64
N VAL A 240 -0.96 -10.64 -3.30
CA VAL A 240 -1.44 -9.93 -4.50
C VAL A 240 -1.80 -10.91 -5.61
N LEU A 241 -0.92 -11.88 -5.89
CA LEU A 241 -1.16 -12.90 -6.91
C LEU A 241 -2.40 -13.73 -6.60
N ALA A 242 -2.54 -14.20 -5.37
CA ALA A 242 -3.70 -15.00 -4.92
C ALA A 242 -5.00 -14.20 -5.00
N ASP A 243 -4.98 -12.90 -4.63
CA ASP A 243 -6.14 -12.03 -4.77
C ASP A 243 -6.56 -11.87 -6.23
N TRP A 244 -5.61 -11.62 -7.13
CA TRP A 244 -5.91 -11.44 -8.55
C TRP A 244 -6.33 -12.73 -9.26
N GLN A 245 -5.86 -13.89 -8.79
CA GLN A 245 -6.29 -15.20 -9.30
C GLN A 245 -7.77 -15.48 -9.07
N ARG A 246 -8.39 -14.91 -8.03
CA ARG A 246 -9.82 -15.10 -7.76
C ARG A 246 -10.70 -14.68 -8.94
N ASP A 247 -10.29 -13.66 -9.67
CA ASP A 247 -11.08 -13.04 -10.74
C ASP A 247 -10.40 -13.16 -12.12
N GLY A 248 -9.29 -13.89 -12.21
CA GLY A 248 -8.53 -14.08 -13.45
C GLY A 248 -7.73 -12.84 -13.90
N LEU A 249 -7.54 -11.85 -13.01
CA LEU A 249 -6.73 -10.65 -13.30
C LEU A 249 -5.25 -10.99 -13.50
N ASP A 250 -4.78 -12.07 -12.86
CA ASP A 250 -3.41 -12.58 -13.02
C ASP A 250 -3.12 -13.08 -14.44
N VAL A 251 -4.15 -13.53 -15.18
CA VAL A 251 -4.04 -13.93 -16.58
C VAL A 251 -4.07 -12.70 -17.49
N LEU A 252 -4.97 -11.76 -17.21
CA LEU A 252 -5.17 -10.55 -18.03
C LEU A 252 -3.97 -9.58 -17.93
N HIS A 253 -3.31 -9.52 -16.77
CA HIS A 253 -2.26 -8.56 -16.44
C HIS A 253 -1.01 -9.26 -15.89
N ALA A 254 -0.67 -10.41 -16.48
CA ALA A 254 0.47 -11.21 -16.06
C ALA A 254 1.81 -10.48 -16.22
N ASP A 255 1.93 -9.62 -17.22
CA ASP A 255 3.10 -8.77 -17.46
C ASP A 255 3.28 -7.70 -16.39
N ASP A 256 2.20 -7.09 -15.90
CA ASP A 256 2.22 -6.14 -14.79
C ASP A 256 2.63 -6.81 -13.47
N LEU A 257 2.13 -8.03 -13.21
CA LEU A 257 2.55 -8.82 -12.06
C LEU A 257 4.02 -9.26 -12.17
N ALA A 258 4.49 -9.60 -13.37
CA ALA A 258 5.90 -9.90 -13.60
C ALA A 258 6.78 -8.68 -13.33
N TYR A 259 6.35 -7.48 -13.77
CA TYR A 259 7.04 -6.22 -13.49
C TYR A 259 7.06 -5.94 -11.98
N PHE A 260 5.91 -6.08 -11.29
CA PHE A 260 5.82 -5.89 -9.84
C PHE A 260 6.74 -6.84 -9.08
N LEU A 261 6.82 -8.11 -9.47
CA LEU A 261 7.74 -9.07 -8.89
C LEU A 261 9.21 -8.63 -9.03
N CYS A 262 9.57 -8.11 -10.20
CA CYS A 262 10.92 -7.58 -10.42
C CYS A 262 11.20 -6.37 -9.54
N ASP A 263 10.25 -5.45 -9.42
CA ASP A 263 10.38 -4.20 -8.65
C ASP A 263 10.41 -4.46 -7.15
N LEU A 264 9.53 -5.32 -6.64
CA LEU A 264 9.38 -5.60 -5.21
C LEU A 264 10.46 -6.57 -4.67
N VAL A 265 10.84 -7.57 -5.45
CA VAL A 265 11.63 -8.71 -4.96
C VAL A 265 12.91 -8.95 -5.74
N LEU A 266 12.81 -9.21 -7.06
CA LEU A 266 13.91 -9.82 -7.80
C LEU A 266 15.10 -8.90 -7.96
N TYR A 267 14.88 -7.59 -8.16
CA TYR A 267 15.97 -6.63 -8.30
C TYR A 267 16.85 -6.58 -7.05
N ASP A 268 16.24 -6.51 -5.87
CA ASP A 268 16.99 -6.50 -4.62
C ASP A 268 17.57 -7.89 -4.30
N ALA A 269 16.87 -8.98 -4.63
CA ALA A 269 17.39 -10.33 -4.46
C ALA A 269 18.68 -10.57 -5.27
N LEU A 270 18.81 -10.00 -6.46
CA LEU A 270 20.04 -10.08 -7.28
C LEU A 270 21.24 -9.33 -6.65
N ARG A 271 21.00 -8.45 -5.66
CA ARG A 271 22.04 -7.78 -4.87
C ARG A 271 22.58 -8.66 -3.75
N LEU A 272 21.79 -9.65 -3.30
CA LEU A 272 22.25 -10.68 -2.39
C LEU A 272 23.11 -11.67 -3.17
N LEU A 273 24.35 -11.86 -2.78
CA LEU A 273 25.24 -12.80 -3.44
C LEU A 273 25.24 -14.14 -2.71
N GLY A 274 25.18 -15.26 -3.47
CA GLY A 274 25.33 -16.60 -2.94
C GLY A 274 24.06 -17.28 -2.46
N SER A 275 24.08 -17.93 -1.27
CA SER A 275 23.00 -18.78 -0.76
C SER A 275 21.69 -18.02 -0.51
N ASP A 276 21.78 -16.76 -0.10
CA ASP A 276 20.63 -15.96 0.30
C ASP A 276 19.76 -15.56 -0.89
N CYS A 277 20.38 -15.23 -2.02
CA CYS A 277 19.67 -15.07 -3.29
C CYS A 277 18.93 -16.35 -3.69
N GLY A 278 19.54 -17.52 -3.50
CA GLY A 278 18.95 -18.82 -3.84
C GLY A 278 17.68 -19.13 -3.05
N LYS A 279 17.61 -18.77 -1.77
CA LYS A 279 16.40 -18.98 -0.94
C LYS A 279 15.25 -18.10 -1.42
N VAL A 280 15.52 -16.84 -1.71
CA VAL A 280 14.50 -15.91 -2.25
C VAL A 280 13.99 -16.40 -3.60
N PHE A 281 14.86 -16.84 -4.50
CA PHE A 281 14.48 -17.38 -5.82
C PHE A 281 13.65 -18.67 -5.69
N ALA A 282 14.00 -19.55 -4.76
CA ALA A 282 13.20 -20.74 -4.48
C ALA A 282 11.80 -20.41 -3.97
N ALA A 283 11.69 -19.42 -3.07
CA ALA A 283 10.40 -18.92 -2.59
C ALA A 283 9.56 -18.31 -3.73
N VAL A 284 10.17 -17.51 -4.60
CA VAL A 284 9.51 -16.95 -5.80
C VAL A 284 9.06 -18.05 -6.75
N ALA A 285 9.89 -19.05 -7.03
CA ALA A 285 9.51 -20.18 -7.88
C ALA A 285 8.30 -20.94 -7.32
N THR A 286 8.25 -21.09 -6.00
CA THR A 286 7.10 -21.69 -5.30
C THR A 286 5.86 -20.82 -5.45
N ALA A 287 5.96 -19.51 -5.26
CA ALA A 287 4.84 -18.56 -5.41
C ALA A 287 4.28 -18.54 -6.85
N LEU A 288 5.15 -18.68 -7.86
CA LEU A 288 4.75 -18.70 -9.26
C LEU A 288 4.25 -20.05 -9.76
N ALA A 289 4.36 -21.11 -8.96
CA ALA A 289 3.95 -22.45 -9.38
C ALA A 289 2.46 -22.49 -9.74
N GLY A 290 2.16 -22.80 -10.99
CA GLY A 290 0.78 -22.86 -11.51
C GLY A 290 0.14 -21.50 -11.82
N SER A 291 0.87 -20.38 -11.66
CA SER A 291 0.37 -19.04 -12.04
C SER A 291 0.59 -18.74 -13.52
N ALA A 292 -0.22 -17.85 -14.08
CA ALA A 292 -0.05 -17.36 -15.45
C ALA A 292 1.27 -16.57 -15.64
N VAL A 293 1.75 -15.90 -14.59
CA VAL A 293 2.92 -14.98 -14.64
C VAL A 293 4.20 -15.67 -15.09
N GLY A 294 4.41 -16.94 -14.71
CA GLY A 294 5.59 -17.71 -15.10
C GLY A 294 5.49 -18.38 -16.48
N SER A 295 4.36 -18.26 -17.17
CA SER A 295 4.14 -18.91 -18.47
C SER A 295 4.94 -18.25 -19.59
N ASP A 296 5.33 -19.06 -20.62
CA ASP A 296 6.01 -18.51 -21.79
C ASP A 296 5.15 -17.46 -22.53
N ALA A 297 3.83 -17.62 -22.51
CA ALA A 297 2.90 -16.69 -23.15
C ALA A 297 2.92 -15.30 -22.44
N ALA A 298 2.88 -15.28 -21.11
CA ALA A 298 2.97 -14.04 -20.34
C ALA A 298 4.36 -13.40 -20.47
N LEU A 299 5.43 -14.20 -20.37
CA LEU A 299 6.80 -13.69 -20.48
C LEU A 299 7.15 -13.16 -21.88
N ALA A 300 6.43 -13.60 -22.92
CA ALA A 300 6.58 -13.05 -24.26
C ALA A 300 5.99 -11.64 -24.40
N GLN A 301 5.07 -11.25 -23.54
CA GLN A 301 4.46 -9.91 -23.50
C GLN A 301 5.29 -8.92 -22.65
N CYS A 302 6.12 -9.43 -21.74
CA CYS A 302 6.96 -8.62 -20.88
C CYS A 302 8.11 -7.95 -21.64
N ALA A 303 8.60 -6.83 -21.10
CA ALA A 303 9.92 -6.33 -21.49
C ALA A 303 10.98 -7.41 -21.29
N SER A 304 11.96 -7.49 -22.23
CA SER A 304 12.96 -8.57 -22.25
C SER A 304 13.75 -8.71 -20.94
N SER A 305 14.03 -7.61 -20.27
CA SER A 305 14.72 -7.61 -18.96
C SER A 305 13.85 -8.19 -17.84
N VAL A 306 12.55 -7.86 -17.80
CA VAL A 306 11.57 -8.44 -16.87
C VAL A 306 11.46 -9.94 -17.08
N ALA A 307 11.22 -10.38 -18.33
CA ALA A 307 11.12 -11.78 -18.67
C ALA A 307 12.41 -12.57 -18.30
N ALA A 308 13.60 -11.97 -18.50
CA ALA A 308 14.85 -12.61 -18.14
C ALA A 308 15.01 -12.79 -16.63
N MET A 309 14.61 -11.81 -15.82
CA MET A 309 14.66 -11.90 -14.36
C MET A 309 13.69 -12.97 -13.83
N VAL A 310 12.46 -12.99 -14.33
CA VAL A 310 11.45 -14.00 -13.92
C VAL A 310 11.90 -15.40 -14.33
N ARG A 311 12.41 -15.61 -15.54
CA ARG A 311 12.97 -16.90 -15.97
C ARG A 311 14.12 -17.36 -15.10
N ALA A 312 15.01 -16.45 -14.69
CA ALA A 312 16.10 -16.78 -13.78
C ALA A 312 15.55 -17.30 -12.43
N ALA A 313 14.52 -16.65 -11.88
CA ALA A 313 13.88 -17.07 -10.63
C ALA A 313 13.19 -18.43 -10.76
N LEU A 314 12.52 -18.71 -11.88
CA LEU A 314 11.86 -20.01 -12.14
C LEU A 314 12.81 -21.19 -12.18
N THR A 315 14.11 -20.99 -12.45
CA THR A 315 15.11 -22.07 -12.40
C THR A 315 15.44 -22.50 -10.97
N SER A 316 15.00 -21.77 -9.95
CA SER A 316 15.35 -21.93 -8.52
C SER A 316 16.85 -21.94 -8.24
N LYS A 317 17.67 -21.47 -9.19
CA LYS A 317 19.13 -21.37 -9.06
C LYS A 317 19.54 -19.91 -9.02
N ALA A 318 20.32 -19.55 -8.02
CA ALA A 318 20.91 -18.22 -7.97
C ALA A 318 21.81 -17.99 -9.22
N PRO A 319 21.60 -16.89 -9.97
CA PRO A 319 22.51 -16.52 -11.05
C PRO A 319 23.90 -16.21 -10.47
N ASN A 320 24.94 -16.44 -11.28
CA ASN A 320 26.29 -16.03 -10.86
C ASN A 320 26.42 -14.50 -10.84
N ALA A 321 27.50 -13.99 -10.22
CA ALA A 321 27.68 -12.53 -10.04
C ALA A 321 27.68 -11.72 -11.34
N ARG A 322 28.14 -12.32 -12.46
CA ARG A 322 28.15 -11.65 -13.79
C ARG A 322 26.72 -11.57 -14.35
N GLU A 323 25.94 -12.65 -14.20
CA GLU A 323 24.55 -12.72 -14.61
C GLU A 323 23.70 -11.76 -13.78
N CYS A 324 23.86 -11.71 -12.44
CA CYS A 324 23.19 -10.75 -11.58
C CYS A 324 23.42 -9.31 -12.05
N LYS A 325 24.67 -8.92 -12.28
CA LYS A 325 25.01 -7.57 -12.76
C LYS A 325 24.38 -7.26 -14.11
N LYS A 326 24.33 -8.23 -15.02
CA LYS A 326 23.69 -8.06 -16.33
C LYS A 326 22.18 -7.87 -16.20
N LEU A 327 21.50 -8.74 -15.45
CA LEU A 327 20.05 -8.66 -15.23
C LEU A 327 19.65 -7.33 -14.60
N MET A 328 20.37 -6.90 -13.56
CA MET A 328 20.15 -5.61 -12.91
C MET A 328 20.36 -4.44 -13.87
N PHE A 329 21.45 -4.45 -14.64
CA PHE A 329 21.72 -3.39 -15.60
C PHE A 329 20.64 -3.29 -16.69
N ASP A 330 20.21 -4.43 -17.25
CA ASP A 330 19.17 -4.47 -18.28
C ASP A 330 17.83 -3.96 -17.73
N TYR A 331 17.53 -4.24 -16.47
CA TYR A 331 16.34 -3.73 -15.79
C TYR A 331 16.44 -2.23 -15.46
N ASP A 332 17.62 -1.75 -15.01
CA ASP A 332 17.87 -0.32 -14.82
C ASP A 332 17.76 0.46 -16.14
N VAL A 333 18.18 -0.13 -17.26
CA VAL A 333 17.98 0.48 -18.59
C VAL A 333 16.50 0.63 -18.94
N LEU A 334 15.67 -0.36 -18.58
CA LEU A 334 14.22 -0.27 -18.76
C LEU A 334 13.62 0.91 -17.96
N ARG A 335 14.05 1.06 -16.69
CA ARG A 335 13.49 2.06 -15.76
C ARG A 335 14.01 3.48 -15.99
N PHE A 336 15.29 3.64 -16.27
CA PHE A 336 16.01 4.92 -16.21
C PHE A 336 16.74 5.28 -17.51
N GLY A 337 16.65 4.44 -18.53
CA GLY A 337 17.44 4.55 -19.76
C GLY A 337 18.93 4.22 -19.53
N ARG A 338 19.69 4.11 -20.62
CA ARG A 338 21.13 3.70 -20.54
C ARG A 338 21.98 4.62 -19.67
N LEU A 339 21.77 5.94 -19.76
CA LEU A 339 22.56 6.90 -18.97
C LEU A 339 22.26 6.78 -17.46
N GLY A 340 20.98 6.60 -17.10
CA GLY A 340 20.55 6.37 -15.72
C GLY A 340 21.13 5.07 -15.17
N ALA A 341 21.06 3.98 -15.92
CA ALA A 341 21.63 2.69 -15.55
C ALA A 341 23.15 2.77 -15.28
N CYS A 342 23.89 3.47 -16.14
CA CYS A 342 25.34 3.68 -15.95
C CYS A 342 25.64 4.49 -14.67
N LYS A 343 24.87 5.55 -14.38
CA LYS A 343 25.03 6.36 -13.16
C LYS A 343 24.77 5.51 -11.91
N ARG A 344 23.69 4.73 -11.87
CA ARG A 344 23.36 3.83 -10.75
C ARG A 344 24.43 2.76 -10.54
N MET A 345 24.92 2.17 -11.60
CA MET A 345 26.00 1.18 -11.52
C MET A 345 27.29 1.78 -10.94
N ALA A 346 27.63 3.02 -11.33
CA ALA A 346 28.78 3.73 -10.76
C ALA A 346 28.56 4.11 -9.28
N ALA A 347 27.36 4.58 -8.91
CA ALA A 347 27.02 4.88 -7.53
C ALA A 347 27.08 3.64 -6.61
N ASN A 348 26.55 2.51 -7.08
CA ASN A 348 26.61 1.23 -6.38
C ASN A 348 28.07 0.75 -6.19
N ALA A 349 28.95 0.93 -7.18
CA ALA A 349 30.37 0.59 -7.09
C ALA A 349 31.12 1.47 -6.07
N LEU A 350 30.64 2.69 -5.81
CA LEU A 350 31.17 3.64 -4.83
C LEU A 350 30.54 3.50 -3.43
N GLY A 351 29.65 2.53 -3.21
CA GLY A 351 28.95 2.35 -1.94
C GLY A 351 27.93 3.46 -1.62
N LYS A 352 27.61 4.34 -2.56
CA LYS A 352 26.59 5.37 -2.42
C LYS A 352 25.23 4.74 -2.75
N ARG A 353 24.43 4.47 -1.73
CA ARG A 353 23.00 4.13 -1.93
C ARG A 353 22.29 5.40 -2.42
N GLU A 354 21.90 5.49 -3.68
CA GLU A 354 20.82 6.38 -4.10
C GLU A 354 19.51 5.73 -3.65
N VAL A 355 18.83 6.39 -2.73
CA VAL A 355 17.49 6.05 -2.23
C VAL A 355 16.48 6.41 -3.32
#